data_48cbef111ff5e1dbe585e055f210f780
#
_entry.id   48cbef111ff5e1dbe585e055f210f780
#
_cell.length_a   1.000
_cell.length_b   1.000
_cell.length_c   1.000
_cell.angle_alpha   90.00
_cell.angle_beta   90.00
_cell.angle_gamma   90.00
#
_symmetry.space_group_name_H-M   'P 1'
#
loop_
_entity.id
_entity.type
_entity.pdbx_description
1 polymer ?
#
loop_
_entity_poly.entity_id
_entity_poly.type
_entity_poly.pdbx_seq_one_letter_code
_entity_poly.pdbx_strand_id
1 'polypeptide(L)'
;MLKVNHVQKTYSHFHLDCSLEIKPGSITGIIGKNGSGKTTLFKAILNLIHIDSGDITLLDKDYKDVDKNKIGCTLANISLCEYLKLKDLMNLLNNTYKDFDLDYFLQKCKQYQFLLDKKINEFSTGMKTKLNVLIALSHHASFLILDEPTNGLDVLAREEIIDLIREFMEEDENRSVLISSHISSDLEGLCDDIYMID
;
A
#
# COMPACT_ATOMS: atom_id res chain seq x y z
N MET A 1 16.31 0.43 -2.54
CA MET A 1 14.96 -0.14 -2.29
C MET A 1 14.12 -0.21 -3.56
N LEU A 2 13.71 0.92 -4.15
CA LEU A 2 13.00 0.96 -5.44
C LEU A 2 13.68 1.95 -6.38
N LYS A 3 13.88 1.55 -7.65
CA LYS A 3 14.29 2.46 -8.74
C LYS A 3 13.36 2.25 -9.93
N VAL A 4 12.83 3.32 -10.43
CA VAL A 4 11.99 3.41 -11.62
C VAL A 4 12.69 4.32 -12.61
N ASN A 5 13.09 3.81 -13.76
CA ASN A 5 13.86 4.55 -14.76
C ASN A 5 13.06 4.64 -16.06
N HIS A 6 12.59 5.85 -16.42
CA HIS A 6 11.87 6.14 -17.66
C HIS A 6 10.80 5.10 -17.98
N VAL A 7 10.03 4.71 -16.95
CA VAL A 7 8.93 3.77 -17.14
C VAL A 7 7.81 4.44 -17.89
N GLN A 8 7.49 3.89 -19.05
CA GLN A 8 6.43 4.40 -19.92
C GLN A 8 5.28 3.42 -20.02
N LYS A 9 4.07 3.98 -19.99
CA LYS A 9 2.83 3.25 -20.25
C LYS A 9 1.84 4.13 -20.97
N THR A 10 1.40 3.67 -22.14
CA THR A 10 0.45 4.38 -22.98
C THR A 10 -0.89 3.65 -23.04
N TYR A 11 -1.95 4.40 -22.85
CA TYR A 11 -3.32 4.02 -23.15
C TYR A 11 -3.90 5.01 -24.18
N SER A 12 -5.09 4.77 -24.71
CA SER A 12 -5.69 5.59 -25.78
C SER A 12 -5.74 7.11 -25.47
N HIS A 13 -5.87 7.51 -24.21
CA HIS A 13 -6.01 8.91 -23.78
C HIS A 13 -5.09 9.29 -22.62
N PHE A 14 -4.08 8.47 -22.34
CA PHE A 14 -3.20 8.67 -21.19
C PHE A 14 -1.80 8.14 -21.48
N HIS A 15 -0.79 8.90 -21.10
CA HIS A 15 0.62 8.50 -21.19
C HIS A 15 1.30 8.77 -19.86
N LEU A 16 1.92 7.73 -19.31
CA LEU A 16 2.80 7.81 -18.15
C LEU A 16 4.25 7.77 -18.64
N ASP A 17 5.08 8.72 -18.20
CA ASP A 17 6.55 8.63 -18.24
C ASP A 17 7.06 9.05 -16.87
N CYS A 18 7.67 8.12 -16.14
CA CYS A 18 8.02 8.34 -14.76
C CYS A 18 9.40 7.79 -14.41
N SER A 19 10.15 8.58 -13.65
CA SER A 19 11.40 8.17 -13.00
C SER A 19 11.36 8.58 -11.53
N LEU A 20 11.67 7.65 -10.63
CA LEU A 20 11.80 7.93 -9.21
C LEU A 20 12.73 6.92 -8.53
N GLU A 21 13.26 7.30 -7.38
CA GLU A 21 14.08 6.43 -6.54
C GLU A 21 13.61 6.53 -5.08
N ILE A 22 13.46 5.37 -4.43
CA ILE A 22 13.14 5.26 -3.00
C ILE A 22 14.31 4.59 -2.30
N LYS A 23 14.83 5.27 -1.28
CA LYS A 23 15.92 4.74 -0.45
C LYS A 23 15.38 3.77 0.60
N PRO A 24 16.20 2.83 1.09
CA PRO A 24 15.86 2.09 2.30
C PRO A 24 15.59 3.05 3.48
N GLY A 25 14.65 2.70 4.34
CA GLY A 25 14.33 3.47 5.54
C GLY A 25 13.53 4.75 5.29
N SER A 26 12.95 4.95 4.10
CA SER A 26 12.22 6.19 3.80
C SER A 26 10.75 5.98 3.45
N ILE A 27 9.95 7.00 3.74
CA ILE A 27 8.57 7.13 3.29
C ILE A 27 8.55 8.11 2.11
N THR A 28 8.12 7.65 0.95
CA THR A 28 8.04 8.47 -0.26
C THR A 28 6.59 8.67 -0.66
N GLY A 29 6.19 9.93 -0.83
CA GLY A 29 4.86 10.33 -1.29
C GLY A 29 4.80 10.51 -2.81
N ILE A 30 3.68 10.10 -3.41
CA ILE A 30 3.32 10.46 -4.78
C ILE A 30 2.07 11.35 -4.72
N ILE A 31 2.20 12.59 -5.17
CA ILE A 31 1.08 13.51 -5.27
C ILE A 31 0.68 13.71 -6.75
N GLY A 32 -0.61 13.80 -7.01
CA GLY A 32 -1.14 14.09 -8.34
C GLY A 32 -2.66 14.02 -8.38
N LYS A 33 -3.26 14.66 -9.38
CA LYS A 33 -4.71 14.65 -9.56
C LYS A 33 -5.26 13.25 -9.82
N ASN A 34 -6.57 13.07 -9.68
CA ASN A 34 -7.22 11.84 -10.10
C ASN A 34 -7.02 11.66 -11.62
N GLY A 35 -6.55 10.46 -12.02
CA GLY A 35 -6.23 10.16 -13.41
C GLY A 35 -4.79 10.51 -13.84
N SER A 36 -3.93 11.10 -13.00
CA SER A 36 -2.54 11.43 -13.36
C SER A 36 -1.61 10.21 -13.51
N GLY A 37 -2.07 9.01 -13.13
CA GLY A 37 -1.28 7.78 -13.33
C GLY A 37 -0.69 7.16 -12.08
N LYS A 38 -0.96 7.66 -10.87
CA LYS A 38 -0.46 7.10 -9.59
C LYS A 38 -0.73 5.60 -9.49
N THR A 39 -1.99 5.19 -9.63
CA THR A 39 -2.39 3.77 -9.62
C THR A 39 -1.76 2.97 -10.77
N THR A 40 -1.56 3.59 -11.94
CA THR A 40 -0.87 2.94 -13.08
C THR A 40 0.58 2.65 -12.75
N LEU A 41 1.29 3.62 -12.16
CA LEU A 41 2.67 3.43 -11.69
C LEU A 41 2.73 2.31 -10.65
N PHE A 42 1.83 2.29 -9.66
CA PHE A 42 1.80 1.24 -8.63
C PHE A 42 1.54 -0.15 -9.23
N LYS A 43 0.61 -0.25 -10.17
CA LYS A 43 0.36 -1.50 -10.90
C LYS A 43 1.58 -1.94 -11.73
N ALA A 44 2.33 -1.01 -12.32
CA ALA A 44 3.58 -1.32 -13.03
C ALA A 44 4.63 -1.88 -12.07
N ILE A 45 4.88 -1.22 -10.93
CA ILE A 45 5.83 -1.66 -9.90
C ILE A 45 5.47 -3.06 -9.37
N LEU A 46 4.17 -3.32 -9.16
CA LEU A 46 3.67 -4.62 -8.69
C LEU A 46 3.65 -5.71 -9.77
N ASN A 47 4.05 -5.39 -11.01
CA ASN A 47 3.97 -6.29 -12.18
C ASN A 47 2.54 -6.78 -12.46
N LEU A 48 1.54 -5.92 -12.23
CA LEU A 48 0.13 -6.18 -12.56
C LEU A 48 -0.26 -5.72 -13.97
N ILE A 49 0.59 -4.90 -14.60
CA ILE A 49 0.45 -4.45 -15.98
C ILE A 49 1.82 -4.48 -16.67
N HIS A 50 1.84 -4.70 -17.98
CA HIS A 50 3.04 -4.55 -18.78
C HIS A 50 3.38 -3.08 -19.00
N ILE A 51 4.64 -2.70 -18.79
CA ILE A 51 5.21 -1.42 -19.19
C ILE A 51 5.61 -1.46 -20.67
N ASP A 52 5.54 -0.30 -21.34
CA ASP A 52 5.89 -0.22 -22.77
C ASP A 52 7.39 -0.03 -22.95
N SER A 53 8.06 0.67 -22.03
CA SER A 53 9.53 0.83 -21.95
C SER A 53 9.97 1.23 -20.55
N GLY A 54 11.29 1.28 -20.33
CA GLY A 54 11.92 1.60 -19.05
C GLY A 54 12.21 0.36 -18.20
N ASP A 55 12.76 0.61 -17.01
CA ASP A 55 13.20 -0.44 -16.11
C ASP A 55 12.71 -0.18 -14.67
N ILE A 56 12.36 -1.24 -13.97
CA ILE A 56 12.01 -1.19 -12.54
C ILE A 56 12.87 -2.19 -11.79
N THR A 57 13.59 -1.69 -10.78
CA THR A 57 14.31 -2.52 -9.81
C THR A 57 13.67 -2.33 -8.45
N LEU A 58 13.27 -3.42 -7.79
CA LEU A 58 12.65 -3.42 -6.47
C LEU A 58 13.34 -4.46 -5.58
N LEU A 59 13.74 -4.06 -4.36
CA LEU A 59 14.49 -4.91 -3.43
C LEU A 59 15.75 -5.51 -4.09
N ASP A 60 16.45 -4.69 -4.88
CA ASP A 60 17.68 -5.02 -5.62
C ASP A 60 17.53 -6.16 -6.66
N LYS A 61 16.30 -6.38 -7.12
CA LYS A 61 15.94 -7.35 -8.18
C LYS A 61 15.12 -6.69 -9.26
N ASP A 62 15.08 -7.31 -10.44
CA ASP A 62 14.03 -6.99 -11.42
C ASP A 62 12.65 -7.16 -10.76
N TYR A 63 11.75 -6.20 -10.95
CA TYR A 63 10.42 -6.20 -10.30
C TYR A 63 9.59 -7.45 -10.60
N LYS A 64 9.91 -8.18 -11.69
CA LYS A 64 9.26 -9.44 -12.06
C LYS A 64 9.68 -10.61 -11.17
N ASP A 65 10.92 -10.54 -10.63
CA ASP A 65 11.56 -11.61 -9.86
C ASP A 65 11.50 -11.38 -8.34
N VAL A 66 10.82 -10.32 -7.91
CA VAL A 66 10.67 -10.00 -6.48
C VAL A 66 9.73 -10.98 -5.80
N ASP A 67 10.13 -11.47 -4.63
CA ASP A 67 9.24 -12.23 -3.75
C ASP A 67 8.09 -11.34 -3.26
N LYS A 68 6.87 -11.66 -3.70
CA LYS A 68 5.67 -10.89 -3.36
C LYS A 68 5.34 -10.92 -1.87
N ASN A 69 5.83 -11.89 -1.11
CA ASN A 69 5.69 -11.90 0.36
C ASN A 69 6.47 -10.75 1.03
N LYS A 70 7.41 -10.12 0.34
CA LYS A 70 8.15 -8.96 0.84
C LYS A 70 7.47 -7.62 0.54
N ILE A 71 6.33 -7.64 -0.12
CA ILE A 71 5.60 -6.44 -0.53
C ILE A 71 4.21 -6.46 0.10
N GLY A 72 3.92 -5.49 0.95
CA GLY A 72 2.56 -5.19 1.38
C GLY A 72 1.93 -4.16 0.44
N CYS A 73 0.70 -4.36 0.03
CA CYS A 73 0.05 -3.36 -0.82
C CYS A 73 -1.44 -3.19 -0.55
N THR A 74 -1.88 -1.94 -0.68
CA THR A 74 -3.29 -1.61 -0.86
C THR A 74 -3.44 -0.84 -2.17
N LEU A 75 -4.36 -1.28 -3.04
CA LEU A 75 -4.69 -0.55 -4.26
C LEU A 75 -6.12 -0.01 -4.15
N ALA A 76 -6.32 1.20 -4.66
CA ALA A 76 -7.65 1.80 -4.73
C ALA A 76 -8.63 0.85 -5.46
N ASN A 77 -9.84 0.74 -4.95
CA ASN A 77 -10.93 -0.08 -5.51
C ASN A 77 -10.71 -1.60 -5.53
N ILE A 78 -9.80 -2.14 -4.73
CA ILE A 78 -9.73 -3.58 -4.49
C ILE A 78 -10.51 -3.92 -3.23
N SER A 79 -11.61 -4.64 -3.39
CA SER A 79 -12.39 -5.20 -2.29
C SER A 79 -11.91 -6.60 -1.96
N LEU A 80 -11.33 -6.76 -0.79
CA LEU A 80 -10.95 -8.09 -0.27
C LEU A 80 -12.21 -8.81 0.21
N CYS A 81 -12.64 -9.83 -0.56
CA CYS A 81 -13.60 -10.86 -0.11
C CYS A 81 -14.74 -10.34 0.77
N GLU A 82 -15.45 -9.29 0.36
CA GLU A 82 -16.42 -8.53 1.17
C GLU A 82 -17.52 -9.40 1.82
N TYR A 83 -17.80 -10.57 1.26
CA TYR A 83 -18.82 -11.47 1.78
C TYR A 83 -18.33 -12.43 2.88
N LEU A 84 -17.01 -12.49 3.09
CA LEU A 84 -16.43 -13.29 4.17
C LEU A 84 -16.60 -12.59 5.52
N LYS A 85 -16.69 -13.38 6.58
CA LYS A 85 -16.47 -12.90 7.93
C LYS A 85 -14.98 -12.60 8.12
N LEU A 86 -14.66 -11.65 8.98
CA LEU A 86 -13.27 -11.29 9.24
C LEU A 86 -12.42 -12.48 9.70
N LYS A 87 -12.96 -13.36 10.54
CA LYS A 87 -12.28 -14.60 10.98
C LYS A 87 -11.95 -15.55 9.83
N ASP A 88 -12.83 -15.63 8.82
CA ASP A 88 -12.62 -16.51 7.66
C ASP A 88 -11.52 -15.92 6.75
N LEU A 89 -11.53 -14.59 6.57
CA LEU A 89 -10.45 -13.89 5.88
C LEU A 89 -9.12 -14.05 6.62
N MET A 90 -9.08 -13.88 7.93
CA MET A 90 -7.89 -14.07 8.76
C MET A 90 -7.30 -15.49 8.58
N ASN A 91 -8.14 -16.54 8.62
CA ASN A 91 -7.70 -17.91 8.38
C ASN A 91 -7.12 -18.08 6.97
N LEU A 92 -7.76 -17.46 5.96
CA LEU A 92 -7.27 -17.49 4.59
C LEU A 92 -5.88 -16.84 4.49
N LEU A 93 -5.70 -15.66 5.08
CA LEU A 93 -4.43 -14.92 5.06
C LEU A 93 -3.32 -15.72 5.78
N ASN A 94 -3.60 -16.25 6.95
CA ASN A 94 -2.66 -17.07 7.73
C ASN A 94 -2.22 -18.35 7.00
N ASN A 95 -3.06 -18.90 6.12
CA ASN A 95 -2.70 -20.04 5.29
C ASN A 95 -2.04 -19.66 3.96
N THR A 96 -2.16 -18.40 3.52
CA THR A 96 -1.65 -17.92 2.24
C THR A 96 -0.27 -17.28 2.37
N TYR A 97 -0.09 -16.42 3.37
CA TYR A 97 1.19 -15.77 3.66
C TYR A 97 2.02 -16.65 4.59
N LYS A 98 3.26 -16.92 4.20
CA LYS A 98 4.16 -17.78 4.96
C LYS A 98 4.50 -17.21 6.35
N ASP A 99 4.65 -15.89 6.41
CA ASP A 99 5.12 -15.16 7.59
C ASP A 99 4.00 -14.22 8.12
N PHE A 100 2.72 -14.65 8.08
CA PHE A 100 1.60 -13.86 8.60
C PHE A 100 1.67 -13.77 10.12
N ASP A 101 1.76 -12.55 10.66
CA ASP A 101 1.74 -12.28 12.09
C ASP A 101 0.32 -12.24 12.62
N LEU A 102 -0.18 -13.42 12.98
CA LEU A 102 -1.53 -13.59 13.50
C LEU A 102 -1.74 -12.85 14.82
N ASP A 103 -0.73 -12.84 15.70
CA ASP A 103 -0.83 -12.21 17.02
C ASP A 103 -0.90 -10.69 16.89
N TYR A 104 -0.07 -10.10 16.06
CA TYR A 104 -0.13 -8.67 15.71
C TYR A 104 -1.49 -8.32 15.10
N PHE A 105 -1.96 -9.11 14.11
CA PHE A 105 -3.26 -8.89 13.46
C PHE A 105 -4.41 -8.92 14.46
N LEU A 106 -4.45 -9.91 15.36
CA LEU A 106 -5.50 -10.02 16.39
C LEU A 106 -5.43 -8.89 17.42
N GLN A 107 -4.22 -8.49 17.83
CA GLN A 107 -4.03 -7.36 18.73
C GLN A 107 -4.60 -6.07 18.12
N LYS A 108 -4.31 -5.79 16.85
CA LYS A 108 -4.83 -4.62 16.13
C LYS A 108 -6.33 -4.71 15.88
N CYS A 109 -6.86 -5.90 15.59
CA CYS A 109 -8.31 -6.11 15.50
C CYS A 109 -9.01 -5.74 16.82
N LYS A 110 -8.44 -6.09 17.96
CA LYS A 110 -8.97 -5.72 19.27
C LYS A 110 -8.87 -4.21 19.51
N GLN A 111 -7.73 -3.59 19.21
CA GLN A 111 -7.49 -2.15 19.35
C GLN A 111 -8.50 -1.33 18.55
N TYR A 112 -8.75 -1.71 17.29
CA TYR A 112 -9.69 -1.00 16.40
C TYR A 112 -11.11 -1.54 16.44
N GLN A 113 -11.43 -2.38 17.42
CA GLN A 113 -12.78 -2.92 17.66
C GLN A 113 -13.38 -3.67 16.45
N PHE A 114 -12.56 -4.35 15.69
CA PHE A 114 -13.02 -5.24 14.62
C PHE A 114 -13.69 -6.48 15.20
N LEU A 115 -14.94 -6.72 14.82
CA LEU A 115 -15.69 -7.91 15.22
C LEU A 115 -15.41 -9.06 14.26
N LEU A 116 -14.74 -10.12 14.76
CA LEU A 116 -14.28 -11.24 13.94
C LEU A 116 -15.43 -12.02 13.25
N ASP A 117 -16.60 -12.08 13.86
CA ASP A 117 -17.80 -12.75 13.31
C ASP A 117 -18.59 -11.89 12.33
N LYS A 118 -18.24 -10.60 12.17
CA LYS A 118 -18.91 -9.68 11.26
C LYS A 118 -18.39 -9.84 9.84
N LYS A 119 -19.29 -9.70 8.84
CA LYS A 119 -18.88 -9.67 7.44
C LYS A 119 -18.19 -8.36 7.09
N ILE A 120 -17.22 -8.42 6.18
CA ILE A 120 -16.41 -7.25 5.78
C ILE A 120 -17.28 -6.17 5.11
N ASN A 121 -18.29 -6.55 4.34
CA ASN A 121 -19.22 -5.58 3.73
C ASN A 121 -20.05 -4.77 4.74
N GLU A 122 -20.15 -5.23 5.99
CA GLU A 122 -20.84 -4.52 7.07
C GLU A 122 -19.95 -3.49 7.81
N PHE A 123 -18.66 -3.42 7.48
CA PHE A 123 -17.74 -2.42 8.02
C PHE A 123 -17.93 -1.08 7.32
N SER A 124 -17.71 0.02 8.06
CA SER A 124 -17.64 1.35 7.45
C SER A 124 -16.48 1.45 6.45
N THR A 125 -16.52 2.44 5.56
CA THR A 125 -15.43 2.69 4.60
C THR A 125 -14.10 2.84 5.32
N GLY A 126 -14.03 3.63 6.40
CA GLY A 126 -12.80 3.81 7.19
C GLY A 126 -12.32 2.51 7.82
N MET A 127 -13.22 1.67 8.35
CA MET A 127 -12.84 0.35 8.87
C MET A 127 -12.31 -0.57 7.77
N LYS A 128 -12.91 -0.58 6.58
CA LYS A 128 -12.42 -1.37 5.44
C LYS A 128 -11.02 -0.94 5.01
N THR A 129 -10.80 0.38 4.89
CA THR A 129 -9.49 0.93 4.54
C THR A 129 -8.44 0.55 5.58
N LYS A 130 -8.74 0.74 6.86
CA LYS A 130 -7.86 0.35 7.97
C LYS A 130 -7.55 -1.14 7.97
N LEU A 131 -8.56 -2.00 7.73
CA LEU A 131 -8.37 -3.44 7.61
C LEU A 131 -7.42 -3.79 6.45
N ASN A 132 -7.56 -3.15 5.29
CA ASN A 132 -6.68 -3.38 4.15
C ASN A 132 -5.22 -3.00 4.46
N VAL A 133 -5.00 -1.85 5.11
CA VAL A 133 -3.66 -1.45 5.56
C VAL A 133 -3.13 -2.45 6.59
N LEU A 134 -3.92 -2.83 7.57
CA LEU A 134 -3.51 -3.82 8.58
C LEU A 134 -3.09 -5.16 7.96
N ILE A 135 -3.82 -5.65 6.96
CA ILE A 135 -3.44 -6.86 6.22
C ILE A 135 -2.08 -6.69 5.52
N ALA A 136 -1.87 -5.54 4.86
CA ALA A 136 -0.61 -5.24 4.17
C ALA A 136 0.60 -5.17 5.14
N LEU A 137 0.36 -4.83 6.41
CA LEU A 137 1.39 -4.77 7.45
C LEU A 137 1.69 -6.14 8.08
N SER A 138 0.69 -7.04 8.15
CA SER A 138 0.71 -8.24 9.00
C SER A 138 1.48 -9.44 8.43
N HIS A 139 2.35 -9.26 7.43
CA HIS A 139 3.16 -10.36 6.86
C HIS A 139 4.64 -10.01 6.71
N HIS A 140 5.14 -9.14 7.59
CA HIS A 140 6.55 -8.74 7.64
C HIS A 140 7.10 -8.26 6.28
N ALA A 141 6.29 -7.47 5.55
CA ALA A 141 6.73 -6.84 4.31
C ALA A 141 7.96 -5.95 4.57
N SER A 142 8.87 -5.89 3.60
CA SER A 142 9.99 -4.94 3.61
C SER A 142 9.66 -3.64 2.88
N PHE A 143 8.64 -3.68 2.02
CA PHE A 143 8.20 -2.54 1.22
C PHE A 143 6.68 -2.46 1.17
N LEU A 144 6.12 -1.29 1.48
CA LEU A 144 4.69 -1.03 1.37
C LEU A 144 4.37 -0.15 0.17
N ILE A 145 3.27 -0.47 -0.52
CA ILE A 145 2.67 0.38 -1.56
C ILE A 145 1.23 0.67 -1.18
N LEU A 146 0.93 1.92 -0.86
CA LEU A 146 -0.38 2.35 -0.37
C LEU A 146 -1.00 3.37 -1.32
N ASP A 147 -2.02 2.95 -2.07
CA ASP A 147 -2.71 3.80 -3.06
C ASP A 147 -3.89 4.53 -2.41
N GLU A 148 -3.71 5.81 -2.14
CA GLU A 148 -4.69 6.72 -1.53
C GLU A 148 -5.33 6.17 -0.22
N PRO A 149 -4.53 5.70 0.77
CA PRO A 149 -5.06 5.01 1.95
C PRO A 149 -5.85 5.92 2.90
N THR A 150 -5.78 7.23 2.72
CA THR A 150 -6.48 8.24 3.54
C THR A 150 -7.69 8.85 2.85
N ASN A 151 -7.94 8.47 1.59
CA ASN A 151 -9.01 9.07 0.79
C ASN A 151 -10.40 8.78 1.37
N GLY A 152 -11.20 9.86 1.51
CA GLY A 152 -12.57 9.76 2.00
C GLY A 152 -12.70 9.41 3.48
N LEU A 153 -11.62 9.48 4.26
CA LEU A 153 -11.61 9.25 5.69
C LEU A 153 -11.83 10.55 6.47
N ASP A 154 -12.45 10.44 7.64
CA ASP A 154 -12.45 11.51 8.63
C ASP A 154 -11.05 11.68 9.26
N VAL A 155 -10.86 12.77 10.02
CA VAL A 155 -9.55 13.12 10.61
C VAL A 155 -9.01 12.00 11.49
N LEU A 156 -9.86 11.41 12.35
CA LEU A 156 -9.43 10.38 13.29
C LEU A 156 -8.98 9.10 12.57
N ALA A 157 -9.78 8.61 11.60
CA ALA A 157 -9.42 7.42 10.82
C ALA A 157 -8.15 7.64 9.99
N ARG A 158 -7.91 8.88 9.52
CA ARG A 158 -6.68 9.27 8.81
C ARG A 158 -5.46 9.20 9.73
N GLU A 159 -5.53 9.77 10.92
CA GLU A 159 -4.44 9.71 11.91
C GLU A 159 -4.11 8.27 12.28
N GLU A 160 -5.10 7.42 12.49
CA GLU A 160 -4.89 5.99 12.78
C GLU A 160 -4.16 5.24 11.66
N ILE A 161 -4.38 5.60 10.38
CA ILE A 161 -3.62 5.03 9.25
C ILE A 161 -2.18 5.53 9.26
N ILE A 162 -1.97 6.82 9.52
CA ILE A 162 -0.63 7.43 9.63
C ILE A 162 0.16 6.77 10.77
N ASP A 163 -0.46 6.54 11.91
CA ASP A 163 0.18 5.88 13.05
C ASP A 163 0.56 4.43 12.71
N LEU A 164 -0.29 3.68 12.01
CA LEU A 164 0.07 2.33 11.53
C LEU A 164 1.28 2.35 10.60
N ILE A 165 1.40 3.35 9.72
CA ILE A 165 2.56 3.49 8.83
C ILE A 165 3.82 3.82 9.64
N ARG A 166 3.73 4.71 10.64
CA ARG A 166 4.86 5.04 11.53
C ARG A 166 5.32 3.83 12.32
N GLU A 167 4.41 3.10 12.96
CA GLU A 167 4.73 1.86 13.68
C GLU A 167 5.45 0.85 12.78
N PHE A 168 5.01 0.69 11.53
CA PHE A 168 5.66 -0.19 10.56
C PHE A 168 7.11 0.23 10.27
N MET A 169 7.38 1.52 10.15
CA MET A 169 8.73 2.04 9.91
C MET A 169 9.64 1.91 11.14
N GLU A 170 9.09 1.99 12.35
CA GLU A 170 9.85 1.88 13.60
C GLU A 170 10.34 0.45 13.88
N GLU A 171 9.70 -0.58 13.33
CA GLU A 171 10.07 -1.98 13.55
C GLU A 171 11.39 -2.39 12.86
N ASP A 172 11.74 -1.80 11.71
CA ASP A 172 12.98 -2.11 10.97
C ASP A 172 13.40 -0.91 10.11
N GLU A 173 14.59 -0.38 10.36
CA GLU A 173 15.18 0.77 9.65
C GLU A 173 15.35 0.59 8.14
N ASN A 174 15.26 -0.64 7.65
CA ASN A 174 15.36 -0.94 6.22
C ASN A 174 14.00 -0.98 5.51
N ARG A 175 12.90 -0.92 6.24
CA ARG A 175 11.55 -0.86 5.64
C ARG A 175 11.36 0.45 4.89
N SER A 176 10.52 0.44 3.87
CA SER A 176 10.18 1.67 3.14
C SER A 176 8.73 1.65 2.70
N VAL A 177 8.20 2.84 2.49
CA VAL A 177 6.80 3.03 2.09
C VAL A 177 6.72 3.92 0.86
N LEU A 178 5.91 3.53 -0.11
CA LEU A 178 5.44 4.34 -1.22
C LEU A 178 3.94 4.58 -1.03
N ILE A 179 3.56 5.82 -0.81
CA ILE A 179 2.18 6.22 -0.55
C ILE A 179 1.71 7.25 -1.58
N SER A 180 0.50 7.10 -2.10
CA SER A 180 -0.09 8.15 -2.93
C SER A 180 -1.18 8.92 -2.19
N SER A 181 -1.32 10.19 -2.54
CA SER A 181 -2.45 11.03 -2.18
C SER A 181 -2.72 12.07 -3.26
N HIS A 182 -3.95 12.55 -3.35
CA HIS A 182 -4.29 13.76 -4.10
C HIS A 182 -4.39 15.01 -3.17
N ILE A 183 -4.14 14.83 -1.88
CA ILE A 183 -4.17 15.87 -0.84
C ILE A 183 -2.75 16.00 -0.28
N SER A 184 -2.10 17.16 -0.48
CA SER A 184 -0.72 17.39 -0.02
C SER A 184 -0.56 17.29 1.50
N SER A 185 -1.55 17.77 2.26
CA SER A 185 -1.50 17.73 3.72
C SER A 185 -1.45 16.32 4.32
N ASP A 186 -1.85 15.29 3.56
CA ASP A 186 -1.78 13.91 4.00
C ASP A 186 -0.33 13.37 3.99
N LEU A 187 0.50 13.95 3.12
CA LEU A 187 1.91 13.57 2.94
C LEU A 187 2.85 14.46 3.75
N GLU A 188 2.42 15.71 4.05
CA GLU A 188 3.18 16.65 4.86
C GLU A 188 3.38 16.09 6.28
N GLY A 189 4.63 16.08 6.76
CA GLY A 189 4.98 15.55 8.09
C GLY A 189 4.99 14.02 8.21
N LEU A 190 4.68 13.30 7.12
CA LEU A 190 4.82 11.84 7.03
C LEU A 190 5.95 11.42 6.09
N CYS A 191 6.06 12.06 4.92
CA CYS A 191 7.00 11.66 3.87
C CYS A 191 8.33 12.39 3.96
N ASP A 192 9.41 11.65 3.70
CA ASP A 192 10.78 12.20 3.57
C ASP A 192 10.97 12.86 2.21
N ASP A 193 10.41 12.27 1.15
CA ASP A 193 10.45 12.76 -0.22
C ASP A 193 9.05 12.74 -0.84
N ILE A 194 8.76 13.71 -1.72
CA ILE A 194 7.47 13.77 -2.46
C ILE A 194 7.75 13.96 -3.95
N TYR A 195 7.21 13.08 -4.77
CA TYR A 195 7.19 13.20 -6.23
C TYR A 195 5.81 13.64 -6.71
N MET A 196 5.79 14.51 -7.74
CA MET A 196 4.55 14.93 -8.38
C MET A 196 4.40 14.21 -9.72
N ILE A 197 3.20 13.68 -9.96
CA ILE A 197 2.78 13.15 -11.27
C ILE A 197 1.66 14.06 -11.80
N ASP A 198 1.89 14.61 -13.01
CA ASP A 198 0.99 15.57 -13.66
C ASP A 198 0.37 14.98 -14.94
#